data_65a1083bf9fe9fe36a01db0461972937
#
_entry.id   65a1083bf9fe9fe36a01db0461972937
#
_cell.length_a   1.000
_cell.length_b   1.000
_cell.length_c   1.000
_cell.angle_alpha   90.00
_cell.angle_beta   90.00
_cell.angle_gamma   90.00
#
_symmetry.space_group_name_H-M   'P 1'
#
loop_
_entity.id
_entity.type
_entity.pdbx_description
1 polymer ?
#
loop_
_entity_poly.entity_id
_entity_poly.type
_entity_poly.pdbx_seq_one_letter_code
_entity_poly.pdbx_strand_id
1 'polypeptide(L)'
;MTLIDLQFNHVKEAFTRQSVIYDEYEKEHPTLKWMREQIRNHALSFLNPGDKMLELNGGTGTDAIFFAQKDIFVHSIDISKGMIEQTKKKVKENELSNKISFQQCSYTELNEIKNTKFDIIFSNFGGLNCLSDLRDVTKFFPTLLKDKGKVCLVIMPPVCPWELVKVLSTNFKFAFRRLKSNGATANIEGIHFTTYYFSLKEIKKALGKDFELVKSIGVAVFTPTPQMEKFPKKFPRLTKILNRLDESLSGYFPFNRIGDHIIITAQYSSN
;
A
#
# COMPACT_ATOMS: atom_id res chain seq x y z
N MET A 1 25.25 0.03 -13.22
CA MET A 1 24.06 0.42 -12.41
C MET A 1 22.99 0.82 -13.40
N THR A 2 21.88 0.09 -13.41
CA THR A 2 20.75 0.38 -14.32
C THR A 2 19.95 1.57 -13.78
N LEU A 3 19.06 2.17 -14.60
CA LEU A 3 18.12 3.21 -14.13
C LEU A 3 17.18 2.68 -13.04
N ILE A 4 16.87 1.39 -13.08
CA ILE A 4 16.05 0.71 -12.07
C ILE A 4 16.81 0.65 -10.74
N ASP A 5 18.09 0.26 -10.76
CA ASP A 5 18.92 0.21 -9.55
C ASP A 5 19.04 1.58 -8.89
N LEU A 6 19.18 2.64 -9.70
CA LEU A 6 19.23 4.02 -9.19
C LEU A 6 17.92 4.42 -8.53
N GLN A 7 16.78 4.12 -9.13
CA GLN A 7 15.44 4.35 -8.58
C GLN A 7 15.29 3.68 -7.22
N PHE A 8 15.63 2.39 -7.11
CA PHE A 8 15.51 1.64 -5.85
C PHE A 8 16.47 2.14 -4.76
N ASN A 9 17.67 2.59 -5.12
CA ASN A 9 18.59 3.21 -4.16
C ASN A 9 18.02 4.51 -3.60
N HIS A 10 17.38 5.34 -4.43
CA HIS A 10 16.72 6.56 -3.97
C HIS A 10 15.51 6.22 -3.07
N VAL A 11 14.69 5.26 -3.44
CA VAL A 11 13.56 4.79 -2.62
C VAL A 11 14.06 4.29 -1.25
N LYS A 12 15.06 3.42 -1.24
CA LYS A 12 15.69 2.89 -0.02
C LYS A 12 16.21 4.00 0.89
N GLU A 13 16.92 4.98 0.32
CA GLU A 13 17.47 6.11 1.09
C GLU A 13 16.36 7.01 1.64
N ALA A 14 15.38 7.38 0.81
CA ALA A 14 14.26 8.22 1.19
C ALA A 14 13.50 7.64 2.40
N PHE A 15 13.11 6.37 2.32
CA PHE A 15 12.39 5.70 3.40
C PHE A 15 13.28 5.40 4.62
N THR A 16 14.59 5.21 4.43
CA THR A 16 15.52 5.10 5.59
C THR A 16 15.57 6.41 6.37
N ARG A 17 15.63 7.55 5.70
CA ARG A 17 15.57 8.87 6.39
C ARG A 17 14.22 9.08 7.07
N GLN A 18 13.12 8.75 6.40
CA GLN A 18 11.77 8.94 6.93
C GLN A 18 11.45 8.01 8.11
N SER A 19 12.13 6.87 8.26
CA SER A 19 11.79 5.83 9.23
C SER A 19 11.70 6.35 10.68
N VAL A 20 12.46 7.37 11.02
CA VAL A 20 12.53 7.95 12.38
C VAL A 20 11.26 8.72 12.73
N ILE A 21 10.65 9.40 11.76
CA ILE A 21 9.49 10.29 11.97
C ILE A 21 8.19 9.70 11.44
N TYR A 22 8.24 8.55 10.74
CA TYR A 22 7.11 7.98 10.00
C TYR A 22 5.87 7.76 10.88
N ASP A 23 6.05 7.20 12.06
CA ASP A 23 4.94 6.87 12.95
C ASP A 23 4.30 8.11 13.60
N GLU A 24 5.11 9.13 13.92
CA GLU A 24 4.60 10.39 14.46
C GLU A 24 3.80 11.15 13.41
N TYR A 25 4.30 11.18 12.17
CA TYR A 25 3.59 11.78 11.06
C TYR A 25 2.21 11.16 10.88
N GLU A 26 2.11 9.84 10.92
CA GLU A 26 0.81 9.15 10.81
C GLU A 26 -0.12 9.45 11.99
N LYS A 27 0.41 9.48 13.22
CA LYS A 27 -0.39 9.76 14.43
C LYS A 27 -1.09 11.12 14.38
N GLU A 28 -0.49 12.09 13.73
CA GLU A 28 -1.03 13.45 13.61
C GLU A 28 -2.03 13.63 12.47
N HIS A 29 -2.17 12.62 11.58
CA HIS A 29 -2.99 12.69 10.37
C HIS A 29 -4.29 11.87 10.48
N PRO A 30 -5.43 12.48 10.81
CA PRO A 30 -6.71 11.77 10.95
C PRO A 30 -7.12 11.01 9.69
N THR A 31 -6.86 11.57 8.50
CA THR A 31 -7.16 10.91 7.22
C THR A 31 -6.32 9.65 7.04
N LEU A 32 -5.01 9.69 7.32
CA LEU A 32 -4.15 8.50 7.22
C LEU A 32 -4.58 7.39 8.17
N LYS A 33 -4.93 7.73 9.42
CA LYS A 33 -5.46 6.78 10.39
C LYS A 33 -6.73 6.10 9.87
N TRP A 34 -7.68 6.90 9.41
CA TRP A 34 -8.93 6.39 8.87
C TRP A 34 -8.68 5.50 7.64
N MET A 35 -7.85 5.93 6.68
CA MET A 35 -7.50 5.13 5.51
C MET A 35 -6.89 3.79 5.93
N ARG A 36 -5.91 3.80 6.85
CA ARG A 36 -5.26 2.58 7.33
C ARG A 36 -6.25 1.63 8.02
N GLU A 37 -7.18 2.17 8.80
CA GLU A 37 -8.23 1.39 9.43
C GLU A 37 -9.13 0.71 8.39
N GLN A 38 -9.58 1.42 7.36
CA GLN A 38 -10.37 0.86 6.26
C GLN A 38 -9.62 -0.27 5.55
N ILE A 39 -8.34 -0.04 5.23
CA ILE A 39 -7.48 -1.03 4.55
C ILE A 39 -7.28 -2.27 5.40
N ARG A 40 -6.96 -2.11 6.70
CA ARG A 40 -6.76 -3.21 7.64
C ARG A 40 -8.03 -4.05 7.83
N ASN A 41 -9.16 -3.40 8.03
CA ASN A 41 -10.45 -4.08 8.18
C ASN A 41 -10.83 -4.85 6.92
N HIS A 42 -10.56 -4.28 5.74
CA HIS A 42 -10.76 -4.97 4.47
C HIS A 42 -9.85 -6.20 4.36
N ALA A 43 -8.55 -6.08 4.60
CA ALA A 43 -7.62 -7.22 4.51
C ALA A 43 -7.98 -8.30 5.54
N LEU A 44 -8.33 -7.89 6.78
CA LEU A 44 -8.72 -8.80 7.85
C LEU A 44 -9.99 -9.61 7.52
N SER A 45 -10.91 -9.06 6.71
CA SER A 45 -12.13 -9.78 6.29
C SER A 45 -11.86 -11.03 5.41
N PHE A 46 -10.62 -11.22 4.97
CA PHE A 46 -10.15 -12.37 4.18
C PHE A 46 -9.20 -13.29 4.95
N LEU A 47 -9.01 -13.07 6.25
CA LEU A 47 -8.07 -13.78 7.09
C LEU A 47 -8.77 -14.46 8.27
N ASN A 48 -8.22 -15.58 8.68
CA ASN A 48 -8.60 -16.29 9.90
C ASN A 48 -7.40 -16.31 10.87
N PRO A 49 -7.64 -16.42 12.19
CA PRO A 49 -6.57 -16.65 13.14
C PRO A 49 -5.71 -17.85 12.74
N GLY A 50 -4.38 -17.69 12.78
CA GLY A 50 -3.41 -18.69 12.35
C GLY A 50 -2.97 -18.59 10.90
N ASP A 51 -3.61 -17.76 10.06
CA ASP A 51 -3.20 -17.52 8.68
C ASP A 51 -1.82 -16.85 8.60
N LYS A 52 -1.12 -17.08 7.48
CA LYS A 52 0.20 -16.51 7.19
C LYS A 52 0.08 -15.40 6.16
N MET A 53 0.59 -14.23 6.49
CA MET A 53 0.67 -13.06 5.63
C MET A 53 2.12 -12.78 5.21
N LEU A 54 2.35 -12.54 3.92
CA LEU A 54 3.54 -11.85 3.44
C LEU A 54 3.19 -10.37 3.26
N GLU A 55 3.81 -9.50 4.06
CA GLU A 55 3.68 -8.07 3.96
C GLU A 55 4.83 -7.51 3.14
N LEU A 56 4.52 -6.91 1.99
CA LEU A 56 5.46 -6.19 1.14
C LEU A 56 5.54 -4.72 1.58
N ASN A 57 6.73 -4.10 1.47
CA ASN A 57 6.93 -2.70 1.90
C ASN A 57 6.34 -2.42 3.30
N GLY A 58 6.67 -3.27 4.28
CA GLY A 58 6.08 -3.26 5.62
C GLY A 58 6.40 -2.01 6.47
N GLY A 59 7.34 -1.19 6.01
CA GLY A 59 7.71 0.07 6.66
C GLY A 59 8.19 -0.17 8.08
N THR A 60 7.66 0.59 9.02
CA THR A 60 8.00 0.50 10.45
C THR A 60 7.26 -0.64 11.18
N GLY A 61 6.61 -1.57 10.46
CA GLY A 61 5.91 -2.71 11.03
C GLY A 61 4.56 -2.39 11.67
N THR A 62 4.00 -1.23 11.42
CA THR A 62 2.74 -0.77 12.03
C THR A 62 1.55 -1.66 11.62
N ASP A 63 1.51 -2.15 10.38
CA ASP A 63 0.49 -3.09 9.92
C ASP A 63 0.79 -4.52 10.40
N ALA A 64 2.05 -4.96 10.36
CA ALA A 64 2.47 -6.26 10.87
C ALA A 64 2.02 -6.47 12.33
N ILE A 65 2.24 -5.47 13.20
CA ILE A 65 1.82 -5.52 14.61
C ILE A 65 0.30 -5.65 14.72
N PHE A 66 -0.45 -4.85 13.97
CA PHE A 66 -1.91 -4.91 13.98
C PHE A 66 -2.42 -6.31 13.62
N PHE A 67 -1.91 -6.93 12.55
CA PHE A 67 -2.33 -8.26 12.12
C PHE A 67 -1.88 -9.35 13.09
N ALA A 68 -0.67 -9.26 13.64
CA ALA A 68 -0.17 -10.21 14.63
C ALA A 68 -0.99 -10.20 15.94
N GLN A 69 -1.49 -9.04 16.35
CA GLN A 69 -2.44 -8.89 17.47
C GLN A 69 -3.82 -9.52 17.18
N LYS A 70 -4.12 -9.82 15.91
CA LYS A 70 -5.31 -10.56 15.47
C LYS A 70 -5.01 -12.02 15.16
N ASP A 71 -3.93 -12.53 15.71
CA ASP A 71 -3.48 -13.92 15.58
C ASP A 71 -3.05 -14.35 14.17
N ILE A 72 -2.58 -13.40 13.36
CA ILE A 72 -2.02 -13.64 12.02
C ILE A 72 -0.48 -13.73 12.14
N PHE A 73 0.13 -14.73 11.49
CA PHE A 73 1.58 -14.81 11.36
C PHE A 73 2.05 -13.94 10.20
N VAL A 74 2.90 -12.96 10.48
CA VAL A 74 3.34 -12.00 9.46
C VAL A 74 4.82 -12.17 9.16
N HIS A 75 5.15 -12.34 7.88
CA HIS A 75 6.50 -12.13 7.37
C HIS A 75 6.54 -10.78 6.67
N SER A 76 7.19 -9.79 7.28
CA SER A 76 7.24 -8.42 6.78
C SER A 76 8.56 -8.14 6.10
N ILE A 77 8.53 -7.60 4.89
CA ILE A 77 9.75 -7.21 4.16
C ILE A 77 9.74 -5.73 3.82
N ASP A 78 10.92 -5.13 3.87
CA ASP A 78 11.16 -3.77 3.38
C ASP A 78 12.58 -3.64 2.84
N ILE A 79 12.78 -2.81 1.82
CA ILE A 79 14.11 -2.54 1.26
C ILE A 79 14.94 -1.64 2.16
N SER A 80 14.27 -0.79 2.98
CA SER A 80 14.89 0.18 3.86
C SER A 80 15.39 -0.47 5.15
N LYS A 81 16.69 -0.36 5.42
CA LYS A 81 17.27 -0.81 6.68
C LYS A 81 16.66 -0.07 7.88
N GLY A 82 16.45 1.25 7.76
CA GLY A 82 15.85 2.05 8.83
C GLY A 82 14.44 1.59 9.19
N MET A 83 13.61 1.23 8.18
CA MET A 83 12.28 0.69 8.40
C MET A 83 12.34 -0.66 9.14
N ILE A 84 13.21 -1.57 8.72
CA ILE A 84 13.40 -2.88 9.39
C ILE A 84 13.88 -2.72 10.84
N GLU A 85 14.75 -1.77 11.13
CA GLU A 85 15.19 -1.49 12.50
C GLU A 85 14.03 -1.00 13.39
N GLN A 86 13.16 -0.14 12.89
CA GLN A 86 11.94 0.27 13.60
C GLN A 86 10.97 -0.90 13.79
N THR A 87 10.77 -1.73 12.77
CA THR A 87 9.96 -2.95 12.88
C THR A 87 10.50 -3.87 13.98
N LYS A 88 11.81 -4.13 13.99
CA LYS A 88 12.47 -4.96 15.02
C LYS A 88 12.23 -4.43 16.42
N LYS A 89 12.38 -3.12 16.63
CA LYS A 89 12.14 -2.47 17.90
C LYS A 89 10.70 -2.67 18.36
N LYS A 90 9.73 -2.36 17.51
CA LYS A 90 8.30 -2.49 17.83
C LYS A 90 7.86 -3.93 18.07
N VAL A 91 8.37 -4.90 17.30
CA VAL A 91 8.08 -6.33 17.50
C VAL A 91 8.52 -6.78 18.89
N LYS A 92 9.70 -6.33 19.34
CA LYS A 92 10.21 -6.63 20.68
C LYS A 92 9.38 -5.94 21.77
N GLU A 93 9.07 -4.66 21.61
CA GLU A 93 8.27 -3.87 22.57
C GLU A 93 6.85 -4.41 22.77
N ASN A 94 6.28 -5.04 21.73
CA ASN A 94 4.94 -5.62 21.76
C ASN A 94 4.95 -7.15 22.05
N GLU A 95 6.12 -7.75 22.31
CA GLU A 95 6.28 -9.19 22.60
C GLU A 95 5.74 -10.10 21.49
N LEU A 96 5.83 -9.68 20.22
CA LEU A 96 5.27 -10.37 19.05
C LEU A 96 6.32 -11.15 18.23
N SER A 97 7.51 -11.43 18.81
CA SER A 97 8.60 -12.12 18.10
C SER A 97 8.26 -13.55 17.65
N ASN A 98 7.24 -14.16 18.25
CA ASN A 98 6.75 -15.49 17.87
C ASN A 98 5.75 -15.44 16.68
N LYS A 99 5.22 -14.26 16.33
CA LYS A 99 4.23 -14.07 15.26
C LYS A 99 4.74 -13.25 14.09
N ILE A 100 5.74 -12.40 14.30
CA ILE A 100 6.28 -11.52 13.26
C ILE A 100 7.74 -11.90 13.00
N SER A 101 8.02 -12.29 11.77
CA SER A 101 9.35 -12.33 11.20
C SER A 101 9.52 -11.18 10.21
N PHE A 102 10.73 -10.68 10.05
CA PHE A 102 11.01 -9.58 9.14
C PHE A 102 12.35 -9.77 8.42
N GLN A 103 12.44 -9.27 7.20
CA GLN A 103 13.63 -9.38 6.36
C GLN A 103 13.86 -8.07 5.61
N GLN A 104 15.11 -7.61 5.56
CA GLN A 104 15.49 -6.55 4.63
C GLN A 104 15.62 -7.17 3.23
N CYS A 105 14.61 -6.95 2.38
CA CYS A 105 14.52 -7.54 1.06
C CYS A 105 13.72 -6.61 0.13
N SER A 106 14.10 -6.54 -1.14
CA SER A 106 13.28 -5.89 -2.17
C SER A 106 12.11 -6.80 -2.56
N TYR A 107 10.94 -6.24 -2.77
CA TYR A 107 9.81 -7.00 -3.33
C TYR A 107 10.05 -7.45 -4.78
N THR A 108 11.13 -7.01 -5.43
CA THR A 108 11.60 -7.53 -6.73
C THR A 108 12.52 -8.75 -6.60
N GLU A 109 12.85 -9.16 -5.37
CA GLU A 109 13.76 -10.26 -5.04
C GLU A 109 13.07 -11.32 -4.17
N LEU A 110 11.76 -11.52 -4.34
CA LEU A 110 10.95 -12.45 -3.53
C LEU A 110 11.34 -13.94 -3.70
N ASN A 111 12.19 -14.27 -4.66
CA ASN A 111 12.83 -15.58 -4.77
C ASN A 111 13.77 -15.91 -3.60
N GLU A 112 14.14 -14.92 -2.78
CA GLU A 112 14.88 -15.13 -1.53
C GLU A 112 13.99 -15.73 -0.43
N ILE A 113 12.67 -15.57 -0.51
CA ILE A 113 11.71 -16.16 0.43
C ILE A 113 11.47 -17.62 0.02
N LYS A 114 12.08 -18.55 0.77
CA LYS A 114 12.03 -19.97 0.45
C LYS A 114 11.14 -20.76 1.41
N ASN A 115 10.61 -21.88 0.91
CA ASN A 115 9.93 -22.91 1.72
C ASN A 115 8.74 -22.42 2.55
N THR A 116 8.12 -21.28 2.17
CA THR A 116 6.95 -20.77 2.86
C THR A 116 5.87 -20.39 1.86
N LYS A 117 4.64 -20.82 2.14
CA LYS A 117 3.44 -20.43 1.41
C LYS A 117 2.55 -19.59 2.31
N PHE A 118 1.96 -18.55 1.74
CA PHE A 118 1.14 -17.57 2.45
C PHE A 118 -0.32 -17.69 2.04
N ASP A 119 -1.22 -17.38 2.98
CA ASP A 119 -2.65 -17.27 2.76
C ASP A 119 -2.99 -15.96 2.05
N ILE A 120 -2.21 -14.91 2.35
CA ILE A 120 -2.35 -13.61 1.73
C ILE A 120 -1.00 -12.94 1.51
N ILE A 121 -0.85 -12.23 0.37
CA ILE A 121 0.20 -11.24 0.15
C ILE A 121 -0.45 -9.86 0.26
N PHE A 122 0.10 -9.02 1.13
CA PHE A 122 -0.41 -7.69 1.45
C PHE A 122 0.61 -6.60 1.11
N SER A 123 0.14 -5.51 0.51
CA SER A 123 0.95 -4.31 0.28
C SER A 123 0.10 -3.08 0.53
N ASN A 124 0.58 -2.15 1.37
CA ASN A 124 -0.17 -0.97 1.78
C ASN A 124 0.44 0.33 1.23
N PHE A 125 -0.37 1.40 1.24
CA PHE A 125 -0.01 2.80 0.96
C PHE A 125 0.87 3.02 -0.29
N GLY A 126 0.56 2.30 -1.37
CA GLY A 126 1.17 2.57 -2.66
C GLY A 126 2.68 2.26 -2.75
N GLY A 127 3.22 1.41 -1.87
CA GLY A 127 4.63 1.04 -1.95
C GLY A 127 5.02 0.43 -3.30
N LEU A 128 4.11 -0.30 -3.95
CA LEU A 128 4.32 -0.85 -5.29
C LEU A 128 4.28 0.20 -6.41
N ASN A 129 3.83 1.42 -6.12
CA ASN A 129 3.85 2.53 -7.07
C ASN A 129 5.27 3.08 -7.32
N CYS A 130 6.29 2.58 -6.62
CA CYS A 130 7.70 2.84 -6.94
C CYS A 130 8.23 1.99 -8.12
N LEU A 131 7.46 1.01 -8.58
CA LEU A 131 7.75 0.19 -9.76
C LEU A 131 7.22 0.84 -11.04
N SER A 132 7.98 0.75 -12.12
CA SER A 132 7.48 1.10 -13.47
C SER A 132 6.61 -0.01 -14.08
N ASP A 133 6.80 -1.26 -13.62
CA ASP A 133 6.02 -2.42 -14.07
C ASP A 133 5.71 -3.34 -12.87
N LEU A 134 4.44 -3.54 -12.59
CA LEU A 134 4.01 -4.42 -11.50
C LEU A 134 4.36 -5.89 -11.72
N ARG A 135 4.66 -6.31 -12.95
CA ARG A 135 5.07 -7.69 -13.25
C ARG A 135 6.40 -8.05 -12.59
N ASP A 136 7.23 -7.08 -12.26
CA ASP A 136 8.50 -7.33 -11.56
C ASP A 136 8.29 -7.92 -10.17
N VAL A 137 7.14 -7.68 -9.56
CA VAL A 137 6.76 -8.26 -8.26
C VAL A 137 5.72 -9.36 -8.41
N THR A 138 4.69 -9.17 -9.24
CA THR A 138 3.57 -10.13 -9.32
C THR A 138 3.97 -11.49 -9.89
N LYS A 139 5.04 -11.57 -10.67
CA LYS A 139 5.61 -12.83 -11.20
C LYS A 139 5.96 -13.85 -10.12
N PHE A 140 6.23 -13.40 -8.89
CA PHE A 140 6.57 -14.28 -7.76
C PHE A 140 5.33 -14.79 -6.99
N PHE A 141 4.18 -14.12 -7.12
CA PHE A 141 3.00 -14.41 -6.29
C PHE A 141 2.52 -15.86 -6.40
N PRO A 142 2.45 -16.48 -7.60
CA PRO A 142 2.04 -17.89 -7.71
C PRO A 142 2.94 -18.87 -6.93
N THR A 143 4.24 -18.56 -6.83
CA THR A 143 5.18 -19.40 -6.10
C THR A 143 5.10 -19.22 -4.58
N LEU A 144 4.54 -18.12 -4.09
CA LEU A 144 4.49 -17.75 -2.69
C LEU A 144 3.10 -17.97 -2.06
N LEU A 145 2.04 -18.03 -2.87
CA LEU A 145 0.70 -18.25 -2.37
C LEU A 145 0.35 -19.73 -2.23
N LYS A 146 -0.45 -20.06 -1.24
CA LYS A 146 -1.22 -21.30 -1.19
C LYS A 146 -2.25 -21.31 -2.32
N ASP A 147 -2.78 -22.50 -2.66
CA ASP A 147 -3.98 -22.55 -3.49
C ASP A 147 -5.13 -21.79 -2.81
N LYS A 148 -5.92 -21.04 -3.60
CA LYS A 148 -6.94 -20.08 -3.12
C LYS A 148 -6.41 -18.96 -2.22
N GLY A 149 -5.09 -18.82 -2.09
CA GLY A 149 -4.47 -17.67 -1.44
C GLY A 149 -4.81 -16.37 -2.14
N LYS A 150 -4.70 -15.26 -1.45
CA LYS A 150 -5.15 -13.96 -1.97
C LYS A 150 -4.01 -12.95 -2.04
N VAL A 151 -4.18 -11.96 -2.87
CA VAL A 151 -3.41 -10.72 -2.80
C VAL A 151 -4.35 -9.60 -2.35
N CYS A 152 -3.86 -8.71 -1.50
CA CYS A 152 -4.54 -7.47 -1.12
C CYS A 152 -3.54 -6.32 -1.34
N LEU A 153 -3.70 -5.61 -2.44
CA LEU A 153 -2.79 -4.58 -2.89
C LEU A 153 -3.45 -3.21 -2.81
N VAL A 154 -2.79 -2.26 -2.14
CA VAL A 154 -3.23 -0.88 -2.04
C VAL A 154 -2.34 -0.02 -2.94
N ILE A 155 -2.92 0.48 -4.02
CA ILE A 155 -2.19 1.11 -5.13
C ILE A 155 -2.81 2.48 -5.43
N MET A 156 -1.96 3.46 -5.76
CA MET A 156 -2.42 4.77 -6.21
C MET A 156 -2.89 4.69 -7.67
N PRO A 157 -4.17 4.99 -7.95
CA PRO A 157 -4.70 4.98 -9.31
C PRO A 157 -4.36 6.26 -10.07
N PRO A 158 -4.52 6.26 -11.42
CA PRO A 158 -4.30 7.45 -12.25
C PRO A 158 -5.30 8.58 -11.99
N VAL A 159 -6.46 8.29 -11.42
CA VAL A 159 -7.51 9.29 -11.18
C VAL A 159 -7.75 9.45 -9.69
N CYS A 160 -7.42 10.64 -9.19
CA CYS A 160 -7.74 11.08 -7.83
C CYS A 160 -8.62 12.33 -7.90
N PRO A 161 -9.90 12.27 -7.49
CA PRO A 161 -10.83 13.40 -7.59
C PRO A 161 -10.30 14.66 -6.92
N TRP A 162 -9.71 14.55 -5.74
CA TRP A 162 -9.17 15.68 -4.99
C TRP A 162 -7.94 16.34 -5.62
N GLU A 163 -7.15 15.60 -6.39
CA GLU A 163 -6.08 16.21 -7.18
C GLU A 163 -6.64 16.93 -8.39
N LEU A 164 -7.70 16.40 -9.02
CA LEU A 164 -8.36 17.07 -10.15
C LEU A 164 -9.02 18.38 -9.73
N VAL A 165 -9.56 18.50 -8.53
CA VAL A 165 -10.11 19.78 -8.01
C VAL A 165 -9.06 20.90 -8.00
N LYS A 166 -7.76 20.58 -7.96
CA LYS A 166 -6.69 21.58 -8.06
C LYS A 166 -6.59 22.28 -9.42
N VAL A 167 -7.30 21.80 -10.43
CA VAL A 167 -7.52 22.55 -11.68
C VAL A 167 -8.15 23.91 -11.40
N LEU A 168 -9.06 23.99 -10.43
CA LEU A 168 -9.73 25.25 -10.03
C LEU A 168 -8.76 26.29 -9.42
N SER A 169 -7.62 25.85 -8.92
CA SER A 169 -6.54 26.71 -8.39
C SER A 169 -5.41 26.94 -9.40
N THR A 170 -5.67 26.73 -10.71
CA THR A 170 -4.72 26.91 -11.82
C THR A 170 -3.46 26.01 -11.75
N ASN A 171 -3.43 25.01 -10.86
CA ASN A 171 -2.29 24.09 -10.79
C ASN A 171 -2.51 22.84 -11.67
N PHE A 172 -2.63 23.06 -12.98
CA PHE A 172 -2.85 22.00 -13.98
C PHE A 172 -1.78 20.91 -13.95
N LYS A 173 -0.51 21.30 -13.76
CA LYS A 173 0.63 20.36 -13.73
C LYS A 173 0.48 19.33 -12.61
N PHE A 174 0.00 19.75 -11.45
CA PHE A 174 -0.25 18.87 -10.31
C PHE A 174 -1.52 18.03 -10.52
N ALA A 175 -2.60 18.64 -10.99
CA ALA A 175 -3.89 17.97 -11.17
C ALA A 175 -3.79 16.77 -12.13
N PHE A 176 -2.98 16.86 -13.17
CA PHE A 176 -2.81 15.81 -14.19
C PHE A 176 -1.53 14.99 -14.04
N ARG A 177 -0.82 15.12 -12.90
CA ARG A 177 0.47 14.43 -12.70
C ARG A 177 0.35 12.91 -12.76
N ARG A 178 -0.79 12.36 -12.27
CA ARG A 178 -1.06 10.92 -12.22
C ARG A 178 -1.35 10.30 -13.59
N LEU A 179 -1.71 11.10 -14.59
CA LEU A 179 -2.00 10.63 -15.95
C LEU A 179 -0.76 10.48 -16.83
N LYS A 180 0.42 10.84 -16.33
CA LYS A 180 1.68 10.71 -17.06
C LYS A 180 2.12 9.25 -17.10
N SER A 181 2.35 8.73 -18.30
CA SER A 181 2.86 7.35 -18.50
C SER A 181 4.23 7.12 -17.85
N ASN A 182 5.07 8.17 -17.80
CA ASN A 182 6.41 8.12 -17.21
C ASN A 182 6.41 8.37 -15.68
N GLY A 183 5.24 8.35 -15.05
CA GLY A 183 5.09 8.64 -13.64
C GLY A 183 5.26 10.12 -13.27
N ALA A 184 5.32 10.38 -11.99
CA ALA A 184 5.55 11.73 -11.43
C ALA A 184 6.64 11.67 -10.36
N THR A 185 7.42 12.75 -10.28
CA THR A 185 8.45 12.87 -9.24
C THR A 185 7.80 13.03 -7.87
N ALA A 186 8.17 12.16 -6.95
CA ALA A 186 7.92 12.29 -5.52
C ALA A 186 9.18 12.81 -4.82
N ASN A 187 9.00 13.43 -3.67
CA ASN A 187 10.08 13.86 -2.79
C ASN A 187 9.75 13.40 -1.37
N ILE A 188 10.64 12.63 -0.77
CA ILE A 188 10.57 12.22 0.63
C ILE A 188 11.93 12.55 1.25
N GLU A 189 11.94 13.34 2.32
CA GLU A 189 13.14 13.74 3.05
C GLU A 189 14.27 14.28 2.14
N GLY A 190 13.89 15.06 1.12
CA GLY A 190 14.84 15.67 0.17
C GLY A 190 15.32 14.72 -0.93
N ILE A 191 14.91 13.46 -0.92
CA ILE A 191 15.25 12.48 -1.96
C ILE A 191 14.13 12.39 -2.99
N HIS A 192 14.51 12.52 -4.27
CA HIS A 192 13.59 12.43 -5.39
C HIS A 192 13.61 11.05 -6.01
N PHE A 193 12.42 10.50 -6.27
CA PHE A 193 12.22 9.26 -7.03
C PHE A 193 10.93 9.34 -7.84
N THR A 194 10.74 8.41 -8.77
CA THR A 194 9.54 8.37 -9.61
C THR A 194 8.47 7.49 -8.98
N THR A 195 7.23 8.01 -8.96
CA THR A 195 6.03 7.29 -8.56
C THR A 195 5.18 7.05 -9.81
N TYR A 196 4.77 5.81 -10.03
CA TYR A 196 3.92 5.38 -11.15
C TYR A 196 2.49 5.13 -10.65
N TYR A 197 1.51 5.28 -11.53
CA TYR A 197 0.10 5.14 -11.19
C TYR A 197 -0.52 4.07 -12.07
N PHE A 198 -1.28 3.15 -11.47
CA PHE A 198 -1.81 1.98 -12.19
C PHE A 198 -3.33 1.91 -12.10
N SER A 199 -3.97 1.79 -13.25
CA SER A 199 -5.39 1.50 -13.34
C SER A 199 -5.71 0.06 -12.93
N LEU A 200 -6.95 -0.20 -12.53
CA LEU A 200 -7.42 -1.55 -12.23
C LEU A 200 -7.16 -2.53 -13.40
N LYS A 201 -7.24 -2.04 -14.65
CA LYS A 201 -6.96 -2.85 -15.85
C LYS A 201 -5.50 -3.29 -15.93
N GLU A 202 -4.56 -2.37 -15.64
CA GLU A 202 -3.12 -2.66 -15.64
C GLU A 202 -2.76 -3.61 -14.52
N ILE A 203 -3.34 -3.44 -13.33
CA ILE A 203 -3.11 -4.32 -12.19
C ILE A 203 -3.61 -5.74 -12.49
N LYS A 204 -4.81 -5.88 -13.04
CA LYS A 204 -5.34 -7.18 -13.48
C LYS A 204 -4.43 -7.84 -14.53
N LYS A 205 -3.92 -7.05 -15.49
CA LYS A 205 -2.97 -7.55 -16.50
C LYS A 205 -1.66 -8.02 -15.87
N ALA A 206 -1.15 -7.31 -14.86
CA ALA A 206 0.08 -7.67 -14.17
C ALA A 206 -0.07 -8.93 -13.29
N LEU A 207 -1.22 -9.13 -12.67
CA LEU A 207 -1.53 -10.33 -11.90
C LEU A 207 -1.64 -11.57 -12.79
N GLY A 208 -2.11 -11.41 -14.04
CA GLY A 208 -2.24 -12.53 -15.00
C GLY A 208 -3.54 -13.31 -14.83
N LYS A 209 -3.66 -14.40 -15.63
CA LYS A 209 -4.89 -15.20 -15.75
C LYS A 209 -5.20 -16.08 -14.53
N ASP A 210 -4.18 -16.41 -13.74
CA ASP A 210 -4.31 -17.29 -12.58
C ASP A 210 -4.86 -16.55 -11.34
N PHE A 211 -5.18 -15.25 -11.50
CA PHE A 211 -5.79 -14.42 -10.47
C PHE A 211 -7.17 -13.91 -10.87
N GLU A 212 -8.17 -14.25 -10.07
CA GLU A 212 -9.52 -13.73 -10.21
C GLU A 212 -9.75 -12.54 -9.29
N LEU A 213 -10.28 -11.42 -9.82
CA LEU A 213 -10.62 -10.25 -9.04
C LEU A 213 -11.81 -10.54 -8.12
N VAL A 214 -11.56 -10.50 -6.81
CA VAL A 214 -12.59 -10.69 -5.77
C VAL A 214 -13.27 -9.35 -5.44
N LYS A 215 -12.46 -8.29 -5.26
CA LYS A 215 -12.99 -6.98 -4.86
C LYS A 215 -12.05 -5.84 -5.27
N SER A 216 -12.66 -4.69 -5.57
CA SER A 216 -11.97 -3.42 -5.74
C SER A 216 -12.72 -2.32 -5.00
N ILE A 217 -12.01 -1.48 -4.22
CA ILE A 217 -12.59 -0.41 -3.40
C ILE A 217 -11.72 0.84 -3.55
N GLY A 218 -12.34 1.98 -3.84
CA GLY A 218 -11.65 3.27 -3.75
C GLY A 218 -11.39 3.66 -2.30
N VAL A 219 -10.32 4.39 -2.05
CA VAL A 219 -9.98 4.93 -0.73
C VAL A 219 -9.70 6.41 -0.87
N ALA A 220 -10.35 7.21 -0.02
CA ALA A 220 -10.34 8.66 -0.10
C ALA A 220 -10.78 9.16 -1.49
N VAL A 221 -11.94 8.69 -1.94
CA VAL A 221 -12.64 9.16 -3.13
C VAL A 221 -13.37 10.47 -2.82
N PHE A 222 -14.19 10.45 -1.76
CA PHE A 222 -14.94 11.59 -1.23
C PHE A 222 -14.19 12.28 -0.09
N THR A 223 -13.52 11.53 0.75
CA THR A 223 -12.67 12.04 1.83
C THR A 223 -11.45 12.75 1.25
N PRO A 224 -11.11 13.95 1.74
CA PRO A 224 -9.90 14.66 1.31
C PRO A 224 -8.64 13.84 1.53
N THR A 225 -7.72 13.94 0.56
CA THR A 225 -6.44 13.22 0.61
C THR A 225 -5.57 13.70 1.80
N PRO A 226 -4.62 12.88 2.26
CA PRO A 226 -3.73 13.24 3.36
C PRO A 226 -3.00 14.58 3.19
N GLN A 227 -2.71 15.01 1.95
CA GLN A 227 -2.09 16.32 1.69
C GLN A 227 -2.98 17.51 2.09
N MET A 228 -4.26 17.27 2.37
CA MET A 228 -5.20 18.30 2.83
C MET A 228 -5.34 18.29 4.37
N GLU A 229 -4.24 18.23 5.09
CA GLU A 229 -4.14 18.05 6.56
C GLU A 229 -5.04 18.98 7.39
N LYS A 230 -5.20 20.22 6.92
CA LYS A 230 -6.01 21.24 7.62
C LYS A 230 -7.51 20.99 7.49
N PHE A 231 -7.94 20.25 6.47
CA PHE A 231 -9.36 20.06 6.19
C PHE A 231 -10.09 19.29 7.30
N PRO A 232 -9.63 18.11 7.74
CA PRO A 232 -10.28 17.37 8.81
C PRO A 232 -10.34 18.15 10.14
N LYS A 233 -9.29 18.93 10.43
CA LYS A 233 -9.22 19.77 11.63
C LYS A 233 -10.22 20.92 11.56
N LYS A 234 -10.38 21.55 10.38
CA LYS A 234 -11.28 22.69 10.16
C LYS A 234 -12.75 22.28 10.01
N PHE A 235 -13.02 21.13 9.39
CA PHE A 235 -14.36 20.66 9.06
C PHE A 235 -14.61 19.21 9.54
N PRO A 236 -14.53 18.94 10.86
CA PRO A 236 -14.59 17.57 11.37
C PRO A 236 -15.92 16.85 11.10
N ARG A 237 -17.05 17.60 11.16
CA ARG A 237 -18.37 17.02 10.86
C ARG A 237 -18.52 16.65 9.39
N LEU A 238 -18.06 17.51 8.49
CA LEU A 238 -18.07 17.23 7.04
C LEU A 238 -17.16 16.06 6.71
N THR A 239 -15.95 16.00 7.30
CA THR A 239 -15.04 14.87 7.12
C THR A 239 -15.71 13.54 7.50
N LYS A 240 -16.44 13.48 8.61
CA LYS A 240 -17.19 12.27 9.00
C LYS A 240 -18.28 11.88 7.99
N ILE A 241 -18.94 12.86 7.38
CA ILE A 241 -19.94 12.59 6.32
C ILE A 241 -19.24 12.02 5.08
N LEU A 242 -18.12 12.63 4.67
CA LEU A 242 -17.34 12.17 3.51
C LEU A 242 -16.76 10.77 3.73
N ASN A 243 -16.27 10.47 4.95
CA ASN A 243 -15.83 9.12 5.31
C ASN A 243 -16.96 8.09 5.15
N ARG A 244 -18.17 8.41 5.62
CA ARG A 244 -19.33 7.51 5.45
C ARG A 244 -19.73 7.32 3.98
N LEU A 245 -19.57 8.35 3.15
CA LEU A 245 -19.78 8.21 1.70
C LEU A 245 -18.73 7.26 1.09
N ASP A 246 -17.47 7.39 1.47
CA ASP A 246 -16.42 6.43 1.06
C ASP A 246 -16.78 5.02 1.49
N GLU A 247 -17.11 4.79 2.75
CA GLU A 247 -17.48 3.49 3.30
C GLU A 247 -18.68 2.84 2.57
N SER A 248 -19.62 3.65 2.12
CA SER A 248 -20.86 3.18 1.49
C SER A 248 -20.75 3.01 -0.03
N LEU A 249 -20.02 3.88 -0.72
CA LEU A 249 -20.07 4.01 -2.18
C LEU A 249 -18.78 3.58 -2.88
N SER A 250 -17.62 3.58 -2.21
CA SER A 250 -16.33 3.32 -2.86
C SER A 250 -16.18 1.91 -3.43
N GLY A 251 -17.03 0.97 -3.05
CA GLY A 251 -17.08 -0.38 -3.63
C GLY A 251 -17.80 -0.47 -4.97
N TYR A 252 -18.51 0.58 -5.40
CA TYR A 252 -19.31 0.56 -6.61
C TYR A 252 -18.64 1.34 -7.75
N PHE A 253 -18.94 0.96 -9.00
CA PHE A 253 -18.51 1.70 -10.18
C PHE A 253 -19.17 3.09 -10.21
N PRO A 254 -18.42 4.17 -10.54
CA PRO A 254 -17.00 4.20 -10.94
C PRO A 254 -16.01 4.34 -9.76
N PHE A 255 -16.50 4.53 -8.53
CA PHE A 255 -15.71 4.90 -7.35
C PHE A 255 -14.69 3.83 -6.94
N ASN A 256 -14.94 2.55 -7.26
CA ASN A 256 -14.03 1.44 -6.99
C ASN A 256 -12.77 1.41 -7.86
N ARG A 257 -12.54 2.43 -8.71
CA ARG A 257 -11.38 2.54 -9.63
C ARG A 257 -10.62 3.85 -9.48
N ILE A 258 -11.09 4.73 -8.59
CA ILE A 258 -10.55 6.08 -8.41
C ILE A 258 -10.38 6.36 -6.92
N GLY A 259 -9.63 7.41 -6.58
CA GLY A 259 -9.39 7.84 -5.20
C GLY A 259 -7.94 8.22 -4.98
N ASP A 260 -7.58 8.47 -3.75
CA ASP A 260 -6.17 8.61 -3.41
C ASP A 260 -5.44 7.27 -3.60
N HIS A 261 -6.08 6.19 -3.13
CA HIS A 261 -5.68 4.80 -3.38
C HIS A 261 -6.88 3.96 -3.83
N ILE A 262 -6.60 2.75 -4.34
CA ILE A 262 -7.57 1.68 -4.53
C ILE A 262 -7.05 0.42 -3.84
N ILE A 263 -7.94 -0.28 -3.12
CA ILE A 263 -7.67 -1.62 -2.59
C ILE A 263 -8.11 -2.62 -3.65
N ILE A 264 -7.26 -3.56 -3.98
CA ILE A 264 -7.55 -4.63 -4.94
C ILE A 264 -7.30 -5.96 -4.24
N THR A 265 -8.34 -6.78 -4.14
CA THR A 265 -8.22 -8.16 -3.69
C THR A 265 -8.47 -9.09 -4.84
N ALA A 266 -7.51 -9.98 -5.11
CA ALA A 266 -7.64 -11.03 -6.11
C ALA A 266 -7.23 -12.38 -5.49
N GLN A 267 -7.90 -13.46 -5.93
CA GLN A 267 -7.64 -14.82 -5.48
C GLN A 267 -6.83 -15.55 -6.52
N TYR A 268 -5.79 -16.23 -6.06
CA TYR A 268 -4.98 -17.14 -6.85
C TYR A 268 -5.65 -18.50 -6.97
N SER A 269 -5.63 -19.09 -8.14
CA SER A 269 -6.05 -20.48 -8.39
C SER A 269 -4.91 -21.17 -9.12
N SER A 270 -4.33 -22.19 -8.50
CA SER A 270 -3.39 -23.08 -9.18
C SER A 270 -4.17 -23.92 -10.20
N ASN A 271 -3.90 -23.73 -11.49
CA ASN A 271 -4.40 -24.61 -12.56
C ASN A 271 -3.72 -25.98 -12.49
#